data_c5cfb119b35d2a3a739c797265b4613e
#
_entry.id   c5cfb119b35d2a3a739c797265b4613e
#
_cell.length_a   1.000
_cell.length_b   1.000
_cell.length_c   1.000
_cell.angle_alpha   90.00
_cell.angle_beta   90.00
_cell.angle_gamma   90.00
#
_symmetry.space_group_name_H-M   'P 1'
#
loop_
_entity.id
_entity.type
_entity.pdbx_description
1 polymer ?
#
loop_
_entity_poly.entity_id
_entity_poly.type
_entity_poly.pdbx_seq_one_letter_code
_entity_poly.pdbx_strand_id
1 'polypeptide(L)'
;MNADRIANFERMAQADPSNEMAHFSLGNAYLQAGRHAEAAASLERCLELAPEMSKAWQLCGQAQVGAGWTDKAVETLLKGHEIASRKGDRMPQQAIAELLRSIGREPPKVEAPVDAAAEALRASGAFICQRTGRPGTRMEAAPFRGPVGAWIHANISAETWRAWIGQGTKVINELRLDFSRDRDQEVYDQHMHEYLGLDPEALARIRAEAAAAKGA
;
A
#
# COMPACT_ATOMS: atom_id res chain seq x y z
N MET A 1 -15.75 -10.57 -28.29
CA MET A 1 -14.86 -9.62 -27.52
C MET A 1 -13.72 -10.32 -26.76
N ASN A 2 -13.97 -11.33 -25.90
CA ASN A 2 -12.84 -12.00 -25.20
C ASN A 2 -12.01 -12.89 -26.14
N ALA A 3 -12.62 -13.59 -27.09
CA ALA A 3 -11.92 -14.48 -28.03
C ALA A 3 -10.92 -13.73 -28.92
N ASP A 4 -11.28 -12.57 -29.43
CA ASP A 4 -10.40 -11.76 -30.29
C ASP A 4 -9.18 -11.21 -29.52
N ARG A 5 -9.38 -10.84 -28.22
CA ARG A 5 -8.30 -10.42 -27.34
C ARG A 5 -7.32 -11.56 -27.08
N ILE A 6 -7.83 -12.75 -26.77
CA ILE A 6 -7.00 -13.93 -26.53
C ILE A 6 -6.19 -14.22 -27.79
N ALA A 7 -6.83 -14.34 -28.98
CA ALA A 7 -6.14 -14.60 -30.23
C ALA A 7 -5.06 -13.54 -30.57
N ASN A 8 -5.27 -12.29 -30.17
CA ASN A 8 -4.28 -11.24 -30.37
C ASN A 8 -3.06 -11.43 -29.44
N PHE A 9 -3.29 -11.72 -28.15
CA PHE A 9 -2.21 -11.95 -27.19
C PHE A 9 -1.48 -13.26 -27.46
N GLU A 10 -2.15 -14.31 -27.95
CA GLU A 10 -1.51 -15.54 -28.43
C GLU A 10 -0.51 -15.24 -29.55
N ARG A 11 -0.93 -14.47 -30.55
CA ARG A 11 -0.04 -14.05 -31.65
C ARG A 11 1.16 -13.24 -31.15
N MET A 12 0.94 -12.33 -30.17
CA MET A 12 2.03 -11.54 -29.58
C MET A 12 3.04 -12.43 -28.84
N ALA A 13 2.56 -13.36 -28.02
CA ALA A 13 3.42 -14.29 -27.29
C ALA A 13 4.15 -15.29 -28.21
N GLN A 14 3.54 -15.67 -29.34
CA GLN A 14 4.18 -16.50 -30.38
C GLN A 14 5.22 -15.73 -31.18
N ALA A 15 4.96 -14.45 -31.48
CA ALA A 15 5.89 -13.60 -32.24
C ALA A 15 7.15 -13.24 -31.43
N ASP A 16 7.01 -13.07 -30.12
CA ASP A 16 8.11 -12.84 -29.19
C ASP A 16 7.90 -13.64 -27.90
N PRO A 17 8.43 -14.89 -27.84
CA PRO A 17 8.33 -15.75 -26.66
C PRO A 17 9.08 -15.25 -25.42
N SER A 18 9.91 -14.21 -25.56
CA SER A 18 10.64 -13.57 -24.45
C SER A 18 9.94 -12.33 -23.89
N ASN A 19 8.80 -11.96 -24.46
CA ASN A 19 8.02 -10.81 -24.02
C ASN A 19 7.13 -11.16 -22.81
N GLU A 20 7.60 -10.81 -21.62
CA GLU A 20 6.89 -11.07 -20.35
C GLU A 20 5.51 -10.42 -20.31
N MET A 21 5.35 -9.23 -20.94
CA MET A 21 4.07 -8.52 -20.95
C MET A 21 3.05 -9.18 -21.88
N ALA A 22 3.48 -9.82 -22.96
CA ALA A 22 2.61 -10.61 -23.81
C ALA A 22 2.04 -11.81 -23.05
N HIS A 23 2.91 -12.56 -22.35
CA HIS A 23 2.50 -13.68 -21.50
C HIS A 23 1.63 -13.26 -20.33
N PHE A 24 1.93 -12.14 -19.67
CA PHE A 24 1.11 -11.56 -18.62
C PHE A 24 -0.31 -11.21 -19.13
N SER A 25 -0.38 -10.52 -20.27
CA SER A 25 -1.65 -10.09 -20.87
C SER A 25 -2.50 -11.28 -21.34
N LEU A 26 -1.85 -12.29 -21.91
CA LEU A 26 -2.48 -13.54 -22.33
C LEU A 26 -3.06 -14.29 -21.12
N GLY A 27 -2.26 -14.47 -20.06
CA GLY A 27 -2.70 -15.14 -18.85
C GLY A 27 -3.88 -14.44 -18.18
N ASN A 28 -3.85 -13.11 -18.12
CA ASN A 28 -4.97 -12.32 -17.60
C ASN A 28 -6.24 -12.44 -18.49
N ALA A 29 -6.07 -12.50 -19.82
CA ALA A 29 -7.19 -12.69 -20.73
C ALA A 29 -7.83 -14.08 -20.60
N TYR A 30 -7.01 -15.12 -20.40
CA TYR A 30 -7.49 -16.48 -20.11
C TYR A 30 -8.21 -16.55 -18.76
N LEU A 31 -7.70 -15.88 -17.70
CA LEU A 31 -8.40 -15.79 -16.41
C LEU A 31 -9.80 -15.18 -16.56
N GLN A 32 -9.91 -14.06 -17.29
CA GLN A 32 -11.20 -13.41 -17.57
C GLN A 32 -12.16 -14.27 -18.38
N ALA A 33 -11.63 -15.23 -19.13
CA ALA A 33 -12.42 -16.21 -19.90
C ALA A 33 -12.72 -17.50 -19.12
N GLY A 34 -12.29 -17.63 -17.87
CA GLY A 34 -12.45 -18.84 -17.06
C GLY A 34 -11.54 -20.00 -17.48
N ARG A 35 -10.57 -19.75 -18.38
CA ARG A 35 -9.61 -20.75 -18.89
C ARG A 35 -8.41 -20.85 -17.94
N HIS A 36 -8.66 -21.40 -16.75
CA HIS A 36 -7.72 -21.31 -15.63
C HIS A 36 -6.40 -22.05 -15.86
N ALA A 37 -6.40 -23.22 -16.47
CA ALA A 37 -5.18 -23.99 -16.73
C ALA A 37 -4.26 -23.26 -17.74
N GLU A 38 -4.82 -22.67 -18.78
CA GLU A 38 -4.08 -21.92 -19.80
C GLU A 38 -3.60 -20.57 -19.26
N ALA A 39 -4.38 -19.96 -18.37
CA ALA A 39 -3.98 -18.77 -17.65
C ALA A 39 -2.76 -19.05 -16.77
N ALA A 40 -2.76 -20.15 -16.02
CA ALA A 40 -1.63 -20.55 -15.17
C ALA A 40 -0.36 -20.77 -16.03
N ALA A 41 -0.45 -21.52 -17.13
CA ALA A 41 0.70 -21.76 -18.00
C ALA A 41 1.31 -20.46 -18.58
N SER A 42 0.45 -19.53 -19.04
CA SER A 42 0.91 -18.25 -19.56
C SER A 42 1.56 -17.38 -18.49
N LEU A 43 0.99 -17.36 -17.28
CA LEU A 43 1.52 -16.58 -16.15
C LEU A 43 2.80 -17.21 -15.58
N GLU A 44 2.93 -18.53 -15.56
CA GLU A 44 4.18 -19.22 -15.22
C GLU A 44 5.29 -18.79 -16.17
N ARG A 45 5.02 -18.76 -17.48
CA ARG A 45 5.99 -18.27 -18.45
C ARG A 45 6.37 -16.81 -18.23
N CYS A 46 5.40 -15.95 -17.89
CA CYS A 46 5.68 -14.58 -17.49
C CYS A 46 6.61 -14.51 -16.26
N LEU A 47 6.39 -15.37 -15.26
CA LEU A 47 7.19 -15.39 -14.04
C LEU A 47 8.61 -15.95 -14.25
N GLU A 48 8.82 -16.82 -15.23
CA GLU A 48 10.17 -17.24 -15.65
C GLU A 48 10.96 -16.06 -16.22
N LEU A 49 10.30 -15.17 -16.97
CA LEU A 49 10.91 -14.01 -17.61
C LEU A 49 11.03 -12.82 -16.65
N ALA A 50 10.06 -12.61 -15.79
CA ALA A 50 9.95 -11.49 -14.86
C ALA A 50 9.58 -11.95 -13.44
N PRO A 51 10.51 -12.60 -12.69
CA PRO A 51 10.23 -13.18 -11.38
C PRO A 51 9.86 -12.16 -10.30
N GLU A 52 10.19 -10.89 -10.50
CA GLU A 52 9.89 -9.80 -9.56
C GLU A 52 8.50 -9.15 -9.79
N MET A 53 7.69 -9.67 -10.69
CA MET A 53 6.37 -9.13 -11.00
C MET A 53 5.31 -9.64 -10.01
N SER A 54 5.13 -8.94 -8.88
CA SER A 54 4.21 -9.33 -7.80
C SER A 54 2.78 -9.59 -8.28
N LYS A 55 2.31 -8.81 -9.27
CA LYS A 55 0.97 -9.01 -9.86
C LYS A 55 0.85 -10.31 -10.65
N ALA A 56 1.90 -10.73 -11.33
CA ALA A 56 1.90 -12.02 -12.05
C ALA A 56 1.82 -13.20 -11.08
N TRP A 57 2.53 -13.15 -9.94
CA TRP A 57 2.42 -14.14 -8.86
C TRP A 57 0.99 -14.25 -8.33
N GLN A 58 0.34 -13.12 -8.06
CA GLN A 58 -1.06 -13.09 -7.62
C GLN A 58 -1.99 -13.76 -8.63
N LEU A 59 -1.91 -13.38 -9.91
CA LEU A 59 -2.79 -13.90 -10.95
C LEU A 59 -2.50 -15.37 -11.26
N CYS A 60 -1.23 -15.80 -11.20
CA CYS A 60 -0.83 -17.19 -11.37
C CYS A 60 -1.43 -18.08 -10.28
N GLY A 61 -1.28 -17.69 -9.01
CA GLY A 61 -1.92 -18.38 -7.89
C GLY A 61 -3.44 -18.42 -8.02
N GLN A 62 -4.08 -17.33 -8.43
CA GLN A 62 -5.51 -17.29 -8.70
C GLN A 62 -5.92 -18.28 -9.81
N ALA A 63 -5.15 -18.35 -10.88
CA ALA A 63 -5.39 -19.28 -11.98
C ALA A 63 -5.25 -20.75 -11.52
N GLN A 64 -4.24 -21.04 -10.75
CA GLN A 64 -3.99 -22.39 -10.20
C GLN A 64 -5.10 -22.81 -9.22
N VAL A 65 -5.60 -21.90 -8.36
CA VAL A 65 -6.77 -22.14 -7.51
C VAL A 65 -8.00 -22.48 -8.37
N GLY A 66 -8.26 -21.68 -9.41
CA GLY A 66 -9.38 -21.90 -10.33
C GLY A 66 -9.27 -23.19 -11.14
N ALA A 67 -8.04 -23.67 -11.41
CA ALA A 67 -7.76 -24.95 -12.05
C ALA A 67 -7.82 -26.16 -11.08
N GLY A 68 -8.02 -25.92 -9.77
CA GLY A 68 -8.02 -26.96 -8.75
C GLY A 68 -6.63 -27.44 -8.32
N TRP A 69 -5.56 -26.75 -8.70
CA TRP A 69 -4.17 -27.10 -8.38
C TRP A 69 -3.74 -26.48 -7.05
N THR A 70 -4.42 -26.85 -5.99
CA THR A 70 -4.33 -26.19 -4.69
C THR A 70 -2.90 -26.18 -4.12
N ASP A 71 -2.19 -27.32 -4.17
CA ASP A 71 -0.83 -27.38 -3.60
C ASP A 71 0.14 -26.46 -4.36
N LYS A 72 0.08 -26.49 -5.70
CA LYS A 72 0.88 -25.61 -6.55
C LYS A 72 0.53 -24.15 -6.33
N ALA A 73 -0.75 -23.83 -6.15
CA ALA A 73 -1.22 -22.48 -5.83
C ALA A 73 -0.65 -21.98 -4.51
N VAL A 74 -0.59 -22.84 -3.47
CA VAL A 74 0.01 -22.48 -2.18
C VAL A 74 1.47 -22.06 -2.35
N GLU A 75 2.28 -22.87 -3.04
CA GLU A 75 3.70 -22.56 -3.29
C GLU A 75 3.86 -21.23 -4.05
N THR A 76 3.09 -21.05 -5.12
CA THR A 76 3.09 -19.84 -5.93
C THR A 76 2.69 -18.60 -5.13
N LEU A 77 1.62 -18.69 -4.34
CA LEU A 77 1.11 -17.60 -3.53
C LEU A 77 2.07 -17.25 -2.37
N LEU A 78 2.68 -18.22 -1.72
CA LEU A 78 3.67 -17.97 -0.66
C LEU A 78 4.88 -17.21 -1.21
N LYS A 79 5.41 -17.64 -2.35
CA LYS A 79 6.53 -16.96 -3.02
C LYS A 79 6.14 -15.55 -3.50
N GLY A 80 4.96 -15.42 -4.08
CA GLY A 80 4.42 -14.12 -4.49
C GLY A 80 4.21 -13.16 -3.32
N HIS A 81 3.77 -13.68 -2.17
CA HIS A 81 3.61 -12.90 -0.95
C HIS A 81 4.95 -12.36 -0.42
N GLU A 82 5.99 -13.17 -0.42
CA GLU A 82 7.35 -12.78 -0.05
C GLU A 82 7.87 -11.65 -0.97
N ILE A 83 7.76 -11.83 -2.30
CA ILE A 83 8.19 -10.85 -3.29
C ILE A 83 7.42 -9.53 -3.14
N ALA A 84 6.09 -9.59 -3.02
CA ALA A 84 5.25 -8.41 -2.84
C ALA A 84 5.59 -7.66 -1.54
N SER A 85 5.85 -8.40 -0.46
CA SER A 85 6.28 -7.85 0.83
C SER A 85 7.62 -7.13 0.70
N ARG A 86 8.64 -7.79 0.14
CA ARG A 86 9.97 -7.23 -0.06
C ARG A 86 9.95 -5.94 -0.89
N LYS A 87 9.08 -5.87 -1.90
CA LYS A 87 8.90 -4.69 -2.77
C LYS A 87 7.99 -3.62 -2.19
N GLY A 88 7.23 -3.91 -1.14
CA GLY A 88 6.21 -3.03 -0.61
C GLY A 88 4.96 -2.92 -1.48
N ASP A 89 4.71 -3.89 -2.36
CA ASP A 89 3.56 -3.95 -3.27
C ASP A 89 2.30 -4.38 -2.50
N ARG A 90 1.70 -3.49 -1.73
CA ARG A 90 0.60 -3.78 -0.80
C ARG A 90 -0.62 -4.41 -1.46
N MET A 91 -1.02 -3.95 -2.66
CA MET A 91 -2.22 -4.45 -3.33
C MET A 91 -2.09 -5.94 -3.73
N PRO A 92 -1.04 -6.38 -4.46
CA PRO A 92 -0.81 -7.81 -4.69
C PRO A 92 -0.65 -8.61 -3.41
N GLN A 93 0.06 -8.08 -2.41
CA GLN A 93 0.27 -8.75 -1.12
C GLN A 93 -1.05 -9.08 -0.40
N GLN A 94 -1.96 -8.10 -0.30
CA GLN A 94 -3.28 -8.29 0.32
C GLN A 94 -4.13 -9.29 -0.46
N ALA A 95 -4.18 -9.18 -1.78
CA ALA A 95 -4.93 -10.10 -2.62
C ALA A 95 -4.40 -11.54 -2.55
N ILE A 96 -3.08 -11.72 -2.47
CA ILE A 96 -2.46 -13.03 -2.24
C ILE A 96 -2.83 -13.58 -0.86
N ALA A 97 -2.82 -12.74 0.17
CA ALA A 97 -3.22 -13.16 1.52
C ALA A 97 -4.69 -13.62 1.58
N GLU A 98 -5.57 -12.93 0.87
CA GLU A 98 -6.98 -13.32 0.74
C GLU A 98 -7.15 -14.66 0.00
N LEU A 99 -6.41 -14.86 -1.09
CA LEU A 99 -6.41 -16.12 -1.83
C LEU A 99 -5.91 -17.29 -0.96
N LEU A 100 -4.84 -17.11 -0.19
CA LEU A 100 -4.34 -18.11 0.74
C LEU A 100 -5.42 -18.49 1.77
N ARG A 101 -6.09 -17.49 2.38
CA ARG A 101 -7.17 -17.77 3.34
C ARG A 101 -8.35 -18.52 2.69
N SER A 102 -8.70 -18.17 1.46
CA SER A 102 -9.81 -18.82 0.73
C SER A 102 -9.59 -20.32 0.49
N ILE A 103 -8.31 -20.74 0.44
CA ILE A 103 -7.91 -22.16 0.32
C ILE A 103 -7.47 -22.78 1.65
N GLY A 104 -7.83 -22.15 2.79
CA GLY A 104 -7.58 -22.67 4.13
C GLY A 104 -6.12 -22.57 4.58
N ARG A 105 -5.34 -21.64 4.02
CA ARG A 105 -3.95 -21.41 4.41
C ARG A 105 -3.80 -20.02 5.02
N GLU A 106 -3.13 -19.94 6.17
CA GLU A 106 -2.76 -18.65 6.75
C GLU A 106 -1.60 -18.03 5.96
N PRO A 107 -1.71 -16.76 5.53
CA PRO A 107 -0.60 -16.06 4.92
C PRO A 107 0.54 -15.91 5.93
N PRO A 108 1.81 -15.93 5.49
CA PRO A 108 2.93 -15.65 6.37
C PRO A 108 2.72 -14.33 7.07
N LYS A 109 3.01 -14.28 8.39
CA LYS A 109 3.09 -13.01 9.10
C LYS A 109 4.26 -12.25 8.48
N VAL A 110 3.94 -11.23 7.72
CA VAL A 110 4.95 -10.27 7.29
C VAL A 110 5.25 -9.44 8.51
N GLU A 111 6.36 -9.72 9.15
CA GLU A 111 7.06 -8.66 9.85
C GLU A 111 7.35 -7.64 8.75
N ALA A 112 6.78 -6.43 8.88
CA ALA A 112 7.13 -5.33 7.97
C ALA A 112 8.65 -5.35 7.85
N PRO A 113 9.24 -5.26 6.64
CA PRO A 113 10.69 -5.31 6.51
C PRO A 113 11.22 -4.35 7.53
N VAL A 114 11.86 -4.90 8.56
CA VAL A 114 12.53 -4.10 9.56
C VAL A 114 13.61 -3.45 8.73
N ASP A 115 13.35 -2.20 8.37
CA ASP A 115 14.36 -1.41 7.69
C ASP A 115 15.49 -1.34 8.72
N ALA A 116 16.50 -2.20 8.56
CA ALA A 116 17.62 -2.28 9.49
C ALA A 116 18.27 -0.90 9.65
N ALA A 117 18.16 -0.05 8.62
CA ALA A 117 18.55 1.35 8.69
C ALA A 117 17.57 2.16 9.57
N ALA A 118 16.25 1.90 9.52
CA ALA A 118 15.29 2.56 10.40
C ALA A 118 15.44 2.11 11.86
N GLU A 119 15.78 0.83 12.07
CA GLU A 119 16.03 0.29 13.42
C GLU A 119 17.34 0.80 14.00
N ALA A 120 18.40 0.83 13.22
CA ALA A 120 19.68 1.46 13.61
C ALA A 120 19.49 2.97 13.90
N LEU A 121 18.65 3.65 13.12
CA LEU A 121 18.32 5.05 13.33
C LEU A 121 17.44 5.29 14.58
N ARG A 122 16.51 4.38 14.88
CA ARG A 122 15.77 4.40 16.17
C ARG A 122 16.71 4.17 17.35
N ALA A 123 17.62 3.22 17.21
CA ALA A 123 18.66 2.95 18.22
C ALA A 123 19.61 4.14 18.43
N SER A 124 19.85 4.96 17.40
CA SER A 124 20.64 6.19 17.48
C SER A 124 19.91 7.39 18.10
N GLY A 125 18.62 7.24 18.48
CA GLY A 125 17.79 8.32 19.01
C GLY A 125 17.28 9.30 17.94
N ALA A 126 17.38 8.97 16.68
CA ALA A 126 16.87 9.81 15.59
C ALA A 126 15.35 9.96 15.68
N PHE A 127 14.86 11.15 15.34
CA PHE A 127 13.44 11.42 15.28
C PHE A 127 12.80 10.66 14.08
N ILE A 128 11.80 9.82 14.37
CA ILE A 128 11.07 9.09 13.36
C ILE A 128 9.69 9.73 13.20
N CYS A 129 9.37 10.16 11.98
CA CYS A 129 8.05 10.70 11.65
C CYS A 129 6.99 9.61 11.71
N GLN A 130 5.99 9.75 12.58
CA GLN A 130 4.94 8.74 12.75
C GLN A 130 4.10 8.54 11.48
N ARG A 131 3.89 9.59 10.68
CA ARG A 131 3.12 9.52 9.43
C ARG A 131 3.80 8.68 8.36
N THR A 132 5.13 8.82 8.22
CA THR A 132 5.89 8.19 7.13
C THR A 132 6.68 6.96 7.57
N GLY A 133 6.89 6.77 8.87
CA GLY A 133 7.78 5.76 9.43
C GLY A 133 9.27 6.00 9.13
N ARG A 134 9.60 7.16 8.55
CA ARG A 134 10.96 7.50 8.12
C ARG A 134 11.63 8.49 9.08
N PRO A 135 12.96 8.49 9.12
CA PRO A 135 13.70 9.52 9.81
C PRO A 135 13.38 10.91 9.25
N GLY A 136 13.37 11.90 10.11
CA GLY A 136 13.12 13.27 9.69
C GLY A 136 13.64 14.27 10.72
N THR A 137 13.55 15.55 10.40
CA THR A 137 13.95 16.64 11.28
C THR A 137 12.78 17.00 12.20
N ARG A 138 13.06 17.22 13.51
CA ARG A 138 12.04 17.78 14.40
C ARG A 138 11.71 19.21 14.00
N MET A 139 10.46 19.60 14.17
CA MET A 139 10.08 21.00 14.05
C MET A 139 10.64 21.81 15.23
N GLU A 140 10.98 23.07 15.01
CA GLU A 140 11.49 23.97 16.06
C GLU A 140 10.41 24.32 17.08
N ALA A 141 9.15 24.41 16.64
CA ALA A 141 8.01 24.72 17.48
C ALA A 141 6.73 24.00 16.97
N ALA A 142 5.74 23.90 17.85
CA ALA A 142 4.42 23.40 17.47
C ALA A 142 3.77 24.31 16.42
N PRO A 143 3.17 23.75 15.37
CA PRO A 143 2.62 24.55 14.26
C PRO A 143 1.44 25.42 14.65
N PHE A 144 0.71 25.04 15.69
CA PHE A 144 -0.36 25.81 16.30
C PHE A 144 -0.60 25.38 17.75
N ARG A 145 -1.34 26.19 18.48
CA ARG A 145 -1.64 25.92 19.91
C ARG A 145 -2.65 24.79 20.08
N GLY A 146 -2.55 24.05 21.17
CA GLY A 146 -3.52 23.02 21.56
C GLY A 146 -2.95 21.60 21.45
N PRO A 147 -3.76 20.60 21.89
CA PRO A 147 -3.31 19.22 21.99
C PRO A 147 -2.83 18.62 20.67
N VAL A 148 -3.55 18.88 19.60
CA VAL A 148 -3.21 18.36 18.26
C VAL A 148 -1.91 18.98 17.75
N GLY A 149 -1.73 20.31 17.90
CA GLY A 149 -0.49 20.98 17.52
C GLY A 149 0.73 20.48 18.29
N ALA A 150 0.58 20.24 19.60
CA ALA A 150 1.63 19.63 20.43
C ALA A 150 1.95 18.19 19.99
N TRP A 151 0.93 17.41 19.69
CA TRP A 151 1.10 16.05 19.19
C TRP A 151 1.83 16.03 17.84
N ILE A 152 1.43 16.91 16.91
CA ILE A 152 2.10 17.05 15.59
C ILE A 152 3.58 17.39 15.78
N HIS A 153 3.90 18.33 16.65
CA HIS A 153 5.28 18.70 16.96
C HIS A 153 6.12 17.53 17.51
N ALA A 154 5.50 16.68 18.33
CA ALA A 154 6.17 15.54 18.93
C ALA A 154 6.37 14.35 17.99
N ASN A 155 5.49 14.19 16.97
CA ASN A 155 5.36 12.95 16.20
C ASN A 155 5.55 13.12 14.68
N ILE A 156 5.45 14.34 14.15
CA ILE A 156 5.51 14.60 12.70
C ILE A 156 6.79 15.38 12.36
N SER A 157 7.50 14.96 11.31
CA SER A 157 8.71 15.66 10.88
C SER A 157 8.42 16.99 10.18
N ALA A 158 9.39 17.90 10.22
CA ALA A 158 9.32 19.18 9.55
C ALA A 158 9.11 19.06 8.03
N GLU A 159 9.67 18.01 7.41
CA GLU A 159 9.50 17.71 5.98
C GLU A 159 8.05 17.33 5.68
N THR A 160 7.46 16.43 6.49
CA THR A 160 6.07 16.01 6.35
C THR A 160 5.12 17.18 6.59
N TRP A 161 5.41 18.02 7.57
CA TRP A 161 4.61 19.21 7.83
C TRP A 161 4.69 20.24 6.69
N ARG A 162 5.87 20.49 6.13
CA ARG A 162 6.02 21.35 4.94
C ARG A 162 5.26 20.80 3.73
N ALA A 163 5.28 19.47 3.53
CA ALA A 163 4.51 18.85 2.46
C ALA A 163 3.00 19.04 2.67
N TRP A 164 2.51 18.95 3.92
CA TRP A 164 1.13 19.29 4.25
C TRP A 164 0.80 20.76 3.92
N ILE A 165 1.64 21.72 4.28
CA ILE A 165 1.39 23.14 3.97
C ILE A 165 1.18 23.35 2.45
N GLY A 166 2.00 22.69 1.62
CA GLY A 166 1.83 22.72 0.17
C GLY A 166 0.51 22.08 -0.30
N GLN A 167 0.12 20.96 0.30
CA GLN A 167 -1.14 20.27 -0.01
C GLN A 167 -2.34 21.07 0.53
N GLY A 168 -2.25 21.59 1.74
CA GLY A 168 -3.30 22.41 2.37
C GLY A 168 -3.61 23.67 1.57
N THR A 169 -2.60 24.30 0.97
CA THR A 169 -2.81 25.43 0.06
C THR A 169 -3.66 25.04 -1.16
N LYS A 170 -3.47 23.84 -1.71
CA LYS A 170 -4.33 23.33 -2.80
C LYS A 170 -5.75 23.11 -2.34
N VAL A 171 -5.94 22.50 -1.16
CA VAL A 171 -7.27 22.28 -0.55
C VAL A 171 -8.01 23.62 -0.39
N ILE A 172 -7.34 24.66 0.13
CA ILE A 172 -7.92 26.00 0.27
C ILE A 172 -8.42 26.51 -1.07
N ASN A 173 -7.57 26.42 -2.11
CA ASN A 173 -7.87 26.95 -3.43
C ASN A 173 -8.98 26.16 -4.15
N GLU A 174 -8.93 24.84 -4.11
CA GLU A 174 -9.87 23.96 -4.78
C GLU A 174 -11.26 24.05 -4.16
N LEU A 175 -11.35 24.07 -2.84
CA LEU A 175 -12.60 24.15 -2.10
C LEU A 175 -13.05 25.60 -1.81
N ARG A 176 -12.21 26.60 -2.18
CA ARG A 176 -12.45 28.03 -1.94
C ARG A 176 -12.78 28.33 -0.49
N LEU A 177 -11.98 27.77 0.43
CA LEU A 177 -12.22 27.90 1.86
C LEU A 177 -11.95 29.33 2.32
N ASP A 178 -12.86 29.82 3.17
CA ASP A 178 -12.80 31.14 3.81
C ASP A 178 -12.68 30.94 5.33
N PHE A 179 -11.46 31.12 5.86
CA PHE A 179 -11.16 30.92 7.28
C PHE A 179 -11.86 31.91 8.25
N SER A 180 -12.62 32.87 7.74
CA SER A 180 -13.55 33.63 8.58
C SER A 180 -14.77 32.80 9.01
N ARG A 181 -15.00 31.63 8.40
CA ARG A 181 -16.11 30.74 8.65
C ARG A 181 -15.64 29.49 9.40
N ASP A 182 -16.21 29.20 10.55
CA ASP A 182 -15.87 28.04 11.38
C ASP A 182 -15.97 26.73 10.60
N ARG A 183 -17.02 26.58 9.77
CA ARG A 183 -17.22 25.40 8.91
C ARG A 183 -16.05 25.14 7.96
N ASP A 184 -15.50 26.19 7.38
CA ASP A 184 -14.41 26.07 6.41
C ASP A 184 -13.08 25.74 7.13
N GLN A 185 -12.92 26.20 8.37
CA GLN A 185 -11.82 25.76 9.24
C GLN A 185 -11.95 24.29 9.60
N GLU A 186 -13.14 23.80 9.95
CA GLU A 186 -13.38 22.37 10.23
C GLU A 186 -13.05 21.49 9.02
N VAL A 187 -13.45 21.91 7.82
CA VAL A 187 -13.13 21.19 6.56
C VAL A 187 -11.61 21.12 6.35
N TYR A 188 -10.90 22.24 6.54
CA TYR A 188 -9.46 22.26 6.43
C TYR A 188 -8.77 21.35 7.45
N ASP A 189 -9.22 21.38 8.70
CA ASP A 189 -8.69 20.55 9.78
C ASP A 189 -8.95 19.06 9.51
N GLN A 190 -10.10 18.71 8.96
CA GLN A 190 -10.39 17.34 8.56
C GLN A 190 -9.39 16.83 7.51
N HIS A 191 -9.15 17.61 6.47
CA HIS A 191 -8.16 17.24 5.43
C HIS A 191 -6.74 17.14 6.01
N MET A 192 -6.38 18.01 6.97
CA MET A 192 -5.10 17.92 7.68
C MET A 192 -5.00 16.63 8.48
N HIS A 193 -6.03 16.28 9.23
CA HIS A 193 -6.07 15.06 10.04
C HIS A 193 -5.95 13.82 9.15
N GLU A 194 -6.71 13.75 8.06
CA GLU A 194 -6.63 12.66 7.08
C GLU A 194 -5.23 12.54 6.46
N TYR A 195 -4.64 13.67 6.05
CA TYR A 195 -3.29 13.70 5.50
C TYR A 195 -2.26 13.19 6.50
N LEU A 196 -2.37 13.55 7.77
CA LEU A 196 -1.45 13.14 8.83
C LEU A 196 -1.75 11.73 9.37
N GLY A 197 -2.85 11.10 8.96
CA GLY A 197 -3.28 9.78 9.42
C GLY A 197 -3.86 9.80 10.83
N LEU A 198 -4.49 10.92 11.22
CA LEU A 198 -5.19 11.09 12.49
C LEU A 198 -6.68 10.78 12.30
N ASP A 199 -7.08 9.59 12.66
CA ASP A 199 -8.49 9.21 12.70
C ASP A 199 -9.23 9.81 13.94
N PRO A 200 -10.56 9.75 13.97
CA PRO A 200 -11.34 10.28 15.10
C PRO A 200 -10.96 9.69 16.46
N GLU A 201 -10.55 8.42 16.52
CA GLU A 201 -10.15 7.75 17.75
C GLU A 201 -8.80 8.28 18.24
N ALA A 202 -7.84 8.47 17.34
CA ALA A 202 -6.56 9.08 17.66
C ALA A 202 -6.73 10.51 18.18
N LEU A 203 -7.60 11.31 17.53
CA LEU A 203 -7.90 12.67 17.96
C LEU A 203 -8.56 12.72 19.35
N ALA A 204 -9.49 11.80 19.64
CA ALA A 204 -10.12 11.69 20.95
C ALA A 204 -9.08 11.33 22.03
N ARG A 205 -8.19 10.38 21.75
CA ARG A 205 -7.10 9.99 22.65
C ARG A 205 -6.13 11.15 22.92
N ILE A 206 -5.68 11.87 21.91
CA ILE A 206 -4.79 13.03 22.04
C ILE A 206 -5.42 14.11 22.95
N ARG A 207 -6.71 14.36 22.78
CA ARG A 207 -7.44 15.34 23.61
C ARG A 207 -7.60 14.87 25.05
N ALA A 208 -7.88 13.59 25.28
CA ALA A 208 -8.01 13.00 26.60
C ALA A 208 -6.67 13.02 27.38
N GLU A 209 -5.56 12.64 26.73
CA GLU A 209 -4.21 12.68 27.31
C GLU A 209 -3.81 14.11 27.72
N ALA A 210 -4.11 15.10 26.86
CA ALA A 210 -3.83 16.50 27.18
C ALA A 210 -4.71 17.07 28.30
N ALA A 211 -5.93 16.57 28.45
CA ALA A 211 -6.81 16.96 29.58
C ALA A 211 -6.29 16.36 30.90
N ALA A 212 -5.88 15.09 30.88
CA ALA A 212 -5.28 14.43 32.03
C ALA A 212 -3.99 15.12 32.51
N ALA A 213 -3.13 15.54 31.57
CA ALA A 213 -1.87 16.24 31.87
C ALA A 213 -2.08 17.66 32.47
N LYS A 214 -3.24 18.28 32.30
CA LYS A 214 -3.56 19.59 32.87
C LYS A 214 -4.21 19.51 34.28
N GLY A 215 -4.67 18.32 34.65
CA GLY A 215 -5.33 18.08 35.95
C GLY A 215 -4.43 17.44 36.99
N ALA A 216 -3.17 17.13 36.63
CA ALA A 216 -2.12 16.66 37.53
C ALA A 216 -1.12 17.78 37.85
#